data_b3c8f6e2414b2200ebbbe813d27611b1
#
_entry.id   b3c8f6e2414b2200ebbbe813d27611b1
#
_cell.length_a   1.000
_cell.length_b   1.000
_cell.length_c   1.000
_cell.angle_alpha   90.00
_cell.angle_beta   90.00
_cell.angle_gamma   90.00
#
_symmetry.space_group_name_H-M   'P 1'
#
loop_
_entity.id
_entity.type
_entity.pdbx_description
1 polymer ?
#
loop_
_entity_poly.entity_id
_entity_poly.type
_entity_poly.pdbx_seq_one_letter_code
_entity_poly.pdbx_strand_id
1 'polypeptide(L)'
;PELLSAYPGAYFVFIHRNPTATIPSLCSLSSKITSALSTRADKEEIGENLLDYWGYAIEKNLMDRAQIPDNRIFDVHFTDFISNPMEQIKRMYAHFGFELNRENEENMHHFLAQEAANKTPSHTYALEEFGLKEKQVRERFKEYTTRFDL
;
A
#
# COMPACT_ATOMS: atom_id res chain seq x y z
N PRO A 1 9.87 8.88 -12.42
CA PRO A 1 10.21 9.48 -13.73
C PRO A 1 9.88 8.56 -14.91
N GLU A 2 10.28 7.28 -14.85
CA GLU A 2 10.15 6.34 -15.97
C GLU A 2 8.69 6.08 -16.35
N LEU A 3 7.80 5.91 -15.36
CA LEU A 3 6.36 5.74 -15.61
C LEU A 3 5.74 6.97 -16.29
N LEU A 4 6.11 8.18 -15.87
CA LEU A 4 5.64 9.41 -16.49
C LEU A 4 6.15 9.58 -17.91
N SER A 5 7.38 9.13 -18.17
CA SER A 5 7.96 9.14 -19.52
C SER A 5 7.26 8.13 -20.44
N ALA A 6 7.01 6.93 -19.94
CA ALA A 6 6.34 5.87 -20.71
C ALA A 6 4.83 6.13 -20.89
N TYR A 7 4.19 6.73 -19.88
CA TYR A 7 2.75 7.01 -19.86
C TYR A 7 2.48 8.47 -19.48
N PRO A 8 2.68 9.43 -20.39
CA PRO A 8 2.54 10.87 -20.11
C PRO A 8 1.15 11.28 -19.61
N GLY A 9 0.12 10.49 -19.95
CA GLY A 9 -1.27 10.70 -19.54
C GLY A 9 -1.70 9.94 -18.28
N ALA A 10 -0.82 9.22 -17.58
CA ALA A 10 -1.20 8.38 -16.44
C ALA A 10 -1.73 9.20 -15.25
N TYR A 11 -2.72 8.65 -14.57
CA TYR A 11 -3.19 9.08 -13.26
C TYR A 11 -2.67 8.11 -12.19
N PHE A 12 -2.43 8.62 -10.99
CA PHE A 12 -1.82 7.84 -9.91
C PHE A 12 -2.73 7.81 -8.70
N VAL A 13 -3.01 6.61 -8.21
CA VAL A 13 -3.72 6.40 -6.95
C VAL A 13 -2.73 5.84 -5.95
N PHE A 14 -2.51 6.56 -4.85
CA PHE A 14 -1.66 6.11 -3.76
C PHE A 14 -2.51 5.67 -2.57
N ILE A 15 -2.38 4.39 -2.20
CA ILE A 15 -3.07 3.84 -1.03
C ILE A 15 -2.08 3.86 0.14
N HIS A 16 -2.40 4.69 1.14
CA HIS A 16 -1.56 4.88 2.32
C HIS A 16 -1.97 3.96 3.46
N ARG A 17 -1.00 3.27 4.03
CA ARG A 17 -1.21 2.38 5.17
C ARG A 17 -0.04 2.49 6.13
N ASN A 18 -0.33 2.41 7.45
CA ASN A 18 0.70 2.49 8.49
C ASN A 18 1.77 1.40 8.31
N PRO A 19 3.06 1.78 8.21
CA PRO A 19 4.16 0.83 8.01
C PRO A 19 4.28 -0.21 9.12
N THR A 20 3.90 0.09 10.37
CA THR A 20 3.93 -0.88 11.46
C THR A 20 2.99 -2.07 11.24
N ALA A 21 1.94 -1.89 10.43
CA ALA A 21 1.06 -2.97 10.01
C ALA A 21 1.48 -3.62 8.67
N THR A 22 2.17 -2.85 7.81
CA THR A 22 2.52 -3.30 6.46
C THR A 22 3.83 -4.10 6.45
N ILE A 23 4.86 -3.64 7.15
CA ILE A 23 6.19 -4.27 7.16
C ILE A 23 6.13 -5.73 7.66
N PRO A 24 5.50 -6.07 8.80
CA PRO A 24 5.48 -7.46 9.25
C PRO A 24 4.71 -8.38 8.28
N SER A 25 3.69 -7.87 7.59
CA SER A 25 2.99 -8.62 6.54
C SER A 25 3.89 -8.92 5.35
N LEU A 26 4.68 -7.95 4.90
CA LEU A 26 5.66 -8.12 3.82
C LEU A 26 6.78 -9.09 4.22
N CYS A 27 7.27 -9.00 5.46
CA CYS A 27 8.26 -9.93 6.00
C CYS A 27 7.73 -11.38 6.00
N SER A 28 6.48 -11.59 6.41
CA SER A 28 5.87 -12.91 6.40
C SER A 28 5.72 -13.47 4.98
N LEU A 29 5.29 -12.63 4.02
CA LEU A 29 5.20 -13.03 2.62
C LEU A 29 6.58 -13.41 2.06
N SER A 30 7.57 -12.56 2.27
CA SER A 30 8.95 -12.80 1.82
C SER A 30 9.54 -14.07 2.44
N SER A 31 9.34 -14.28 3.74
CA SER A 31 9.79 -15.48 4.44
C SER A 31 9.18 -16.76 3.85
N LYS A 32 7.87 -16.75 3.53
CA LYS A 32 7.20 -17.90 2.90
C LYS A 32 7.78 -18.18 1.50
N ILE A 33 8.00 -17.15 0.70
CA ILE A 33 8.57 -17.29 -0.65
C ILE A 33 10.01 -17.82 -0.54
N THR A 34 10.83 -17.23 0.32
CA THR A 34 12.22 -17.66 0.53
C THR A 34 12.30 -19.09 1.01
N SER A 35 11.45 -19.48 1.97
CA SER A 35 11.40 -20.88 2.47
C SER A 35 10.96 -21.89 1.42
N ALA A 36 10.17 -21.50 0.44
CA ALA A 36 9.79 -22.36 -0.68
C ALA A 36 10.90 -22.54 -1.73
N LEU A 37 11.83 -21.58 -1.83
CA LEU A 37 12.88 -21.54 -2.84
C LEU A 37 14.27 -21.86 -2.27
N SER A 38 14.46 -21.81 -0.95
CA SER A 38 15.75 -21.99 -0.27
C SER A 38 15.57 -22.76 1.03
N THR A 39 16.58 -23.55 1.39
CA THR A 39 16.65 -24.23 2.67
C THR A 39 17.02 -23.34 3.84
N ARG A 40 17.39 -22.07 3.55
CA ARG A 40 17.82 -21.10 4.55
C ARG A 40 17.02 -19.81 4.38
N ALA A 41 16.04 -19.61 5.26
CA ALA A 41 15.28 -18.35 5.37
C ALA A 41 15.53 -17.79 6.77
N ASP A 42 16.45 -16.83 6.86
CA ASP A 42 16.73 -16.11 8.10
C ASP A 42 15.70 -14.97 8.24
N LYS A 43 14.85 -15.04 9.26
CA LYS A 43 13.77 -14.07 9.46
C LYS A 43 14.30 -12.68 9.84
N GLU A 44 15.36 -12.60 10.64
CA GLU A 44 15.95 -11.33 11.06
C GLU A 44 16.59 -10.61 9.86
N GLU A 45 17.36 -11.33 9.03
CA GLU A 45 17.91 -10.80 7.78
C GLU A 45 16.81 -10.32 6.82
N ILE A 46 15.71 -11.06 6.71
CA ILE A 46 14.54 -10.65 5.90
C ILE A 46 13.93 -9.36 6.46
N GLY A 47 13.80 -9.24 7.79
CA GLY A 47 13.26 -8.05 8.44
C GLY A 47 14.10 -6.81 8.17
N GLU A 48 15.40 -6.87 8.40
CA GLU A 48 16.34 -5.76 8.17
C GLU A 48 16.33 -5.34 6.69
N ASN A 49 16.50 -6.29 5.77
CA ASN A 49 16.52 -6.02 4.34
C ASN A 49 15.23 -5.35 3.85
N LEU A 50 14.07 -5.80 4.32
CA LEU A 50 12.79 -5.22 3.92
C LEU A 50 12.54 -3.84 4.53
N LEU A 51 12.97 -3.61 5.77
CA LEU A 51 12.88 -2.31 6.39
C LEU A 51 13.69 -1.26 5.60
N ASP A 52 14.93 -1.59 5.23
CA ASP A 52 15.81 -0.72 4.47
C ASP A 52 15.29 -0.50 3.05
N TYR A 53 14.92 -1.57 2.36
CA TYR A 53 14.41 -1.50 0.99
C TYR A 53 13.16 -0.63 0.88
N TRP A 54 12.15 -0.90 1.72
CA TRP A 54 10.90 -0.15 1.67
C TRP A 54 11.05 1.27 2.20
N GLY A 55 11.94 1.49 3.17
CA GLY A 55 12.29 2.84 3.60
C GLY A 55 12.85 3.66 2.45
N TYR A 56 13.83 3.14 1.71
CA TYR A 56 14.38 3.79 0.53
C TYR A 56 13.33 3.98 -0.58
N ALA A 57 12.51 2.95 -0.84
CA ALA A 57 11.48 3.01 -1.87
C ALA A 57 10.43 4.10 -1.58
N ILE A 58 10.03 4.27 -0.33
CA ILE A 58 9.10 5.33 0.08
C ILE A 58 9.74 6.71 -0.03
N GLU A 59 10.99 6.90 0.41
CA GLU A 59 11.71 8.17 0.24
C GLU A 59 11.79 8.57 -1.23
N LYS A 60 12.19 7.63 -2.09
CA LYS A 60 12.24 7.86 -3.53
C LYS A 60 10.85 8.18 -4.11
N ASN A 61 9.81 7.46 -3.67
CA ASN A 61 8.44 7.74 -4.09
C ASN A 61 8.01 9.16 -3.73
N LEU A 62 8.32 9.65 -2.52
CA LEU A 62 8.02 11.01 -2.08
C LEU A 62 8.71 12.06 -2.96
N MET A 63 9.96 11.81 -3.35
CA MET A 63 10.71 12.70 -4.26
C MET A 63 10.13 12.69 -5.67
N ASP A 64 9.86 11.50 -6.22
CA ASP A 64 9.35 11.35 -7.59
C ASP A 64 7.93 11.89 -7.73
N ARG A 65 7.11 11.75 -6.68
CA ARG A 65 5.76 12.28 -6.59
C ARG A 65 5.70 13.81 -6.80
N ALA A 66 6.71 14.55 -6.34
CA ALA A 66 6.79 16.00 -6.52
C ALA A 66 6.85 16.44 -7.99
N GLN A 67 7.12 15.51 -8.91
CA GLN A 67 7.13 15.75 -10.36
C GLN A 67 5.79 15.47 -11.03
N ILE A 68 4.80 14.94 -10.29
CA ILE A 68 3.47 14.62 -10.81
C ILE A 68 2.54 15.79 -10.48
N PRO A 69 1.80 16.33 -11.45
CA PRO A 69 0.78 17.36 -11.18
C PRO A 69 -0.29 16.85 -10.19
N ASP A 70 -0.69 17.69 -9.23
CA ASP A 70 -1.63 17.32 -8.16
C ASP A 70 -2.97 16.78 -8.67
N ASN A 71 -3.48 17.36 -9.77
CA ASN A 71 -4.73 16.91 -10.40
C ASN A 71 -4.63 15.52 -11.04
N ARG A 72 -3.46 14.89 -11.02
CA ARG A 72 -3.21 13.54 -11.52
C ARG A 72 -2.88 12.56 -10.40
N ILE A 73 -2.97 13.00 -9.14
CA ILE A 73 -2.70 12.18 -7.95
C ILE A 73 -3.97 12.13 -7.11
N PHE A 74 -4.34 10.94 -6.69
CA PHE A 74 -5.38 10.72 -5.70
C PHE A 74 -4.82 9.90 -4.55
N ASP A 75 -4.86 10.47 -3.35
CA ASP A 75 -4.44 9.81 -2.12
C ASP A 75 -5.65 9.24 -1.39
N VAL A 76 -5.51 8.01 -0.90
CA VAL A 76 -6.54 7.36 -0.11
C VAL A 76 -5.91 6.59 1.05
N HIS A 77 -6.46 6.73 2.24
CA HIS A 77 -6.07 5.90 3.38
C HIS A 77 -6.66 4.50 3.23
N PHE A 78 -5.86 3.48 3.49
CA PHE A 78 -6.29 2.08 3.42
C PHE A 78 -7.50 1.80 4.30
N THR A 79 -7.53 2.40 5.50
CA THR A 79 -8.64 2.29 6.45
C THR A 79 -9.95 2.83 5.88
N ASP A 80 -9.90 3.97 5.20
CA ASP A 80 -11.07 4.58 4.57
C ASP A 80 -11.53 3.75 3.38
N PHE A 81 -10.56 3.27 2.59
CA PHE A 81 -10.87 2.44 1.43
C PHE A 81 -11.56 1.13 1.82
N ILE A 82 -11.09 0.42 2.85
CA ILE A 82 -11.73 -0.84 3.28
C ILE A 82 -13.04 -0.62 4.03
N SER A 83 -13.22 0.55 4.67
CA SER A 83 -14.45 0.88 5.41
C SER A 83 -15.58 1.30 4.47
N ASN A 84 -15.26 2.06 3.42
CA ASN A 84 -16.24 2.54 2.46
C ASN A 84 -15.65 2.62 1.03
N PRO A 85 -15.40 1.48 0.37
CA PRO A 85 -14.69 1.44 -0.91
C PRO A 85 -15.41 2.22 -2.02
N MET A 86 -16.75 2.13 -2.11
CA MET A 86 -17.51 2.82 -3.15
C MET A 86 -17.46 4.34 -3.02
N GLU A 87 -17.44 4.87 -1.80
CA GLU A 87 -17.29 6.31 -1.58
C GLU A 87 -15.90 6.78 -2.04
N GLN A 88 -14.84 6.04 -1.73
CA GLN A 88 -13.49 6.39 -2.16
C GLN A 88 -13.35 6.30 -3.69
N ILE A 89 -13.96 5.31 -4.32
CA ILE A 89 -13.98 5.19 -5.78
C ILE A 89 -14.71 6.38 -6.42
N LYS A 90 -15.87 6.77 -5.91
CA LYS A 90 -16.62 7.94 -6.40
C LYS A 90 -15.80 9.24 -6.27
N ARG A 91 -15.14 9.43 -5.15
CA ARG A 91 -14.25 10.57 -4.92
C ARG A 91 -13.07 10.57 -5.90
N MET A 92 -12.47 9.41 -6.16
CA MET A 92 -11.38 9.25 -7.13
C MET A 92 -11.85 9.60 -8.55
N TYR A 93 -12.99 9.07 -8.99
CA TYR A 93 -13.56 9.38 -10.31
C TYR A 93 -13.85 10.87 -10.46
N ALA A 94 -14.47 11.48 -9.45
CA ALA A 94 -14.75 12.91 -9.43
C ALA A 94 -13.46 13.75 -9.46
N HIS A 95 -12.44 13.36 -8.70
CA HIS A 95 -11.14 14.04 -8.67
C HIS A 95 -10.44 14.07 -10.03
N PHE A 96 -10.48 12.96 -10.76
CA PHE A 96 -9.88 12.86 -12.08
C PHE A 96 -10.78 13.35 -13.22
N GLY A 97 -12.01 13.76 -12.91
CA GLY A 97 -12.99 14.19 -13.92
C GLY A 97 -13.53 13.05 -14.77
N PHE A 98 -13.50 11.82 -14.25
CA PHE A 98 -14.06 10.66 -14.92
C PHE A 98 -15.54 10.48 -14.57
N GLU A 99 -16.30 9.97 -15.51
CA GLU A 99 -17.69 9.57 -15.28
C GLU A 99 -17.76 8.12 -14.81
N LEU A 100 -18.35 7.91 -13.62
CA LEU A 100 -18.71 6.57 -13.15
C LEU A 100 -20.15 6.27 -13.59
N ASN A 101 -20.30 5.50 -14.67
CA ASN A 101 -21.61 5.13 -15.15
C ASN A 101 -22.28 4.11 -14.22
N ARG A 102 -23.62 4.03 -14.30
CA ARG A 102 -24.43 3.19 -13.43
C ARG A 102 -24.09 1.70 -13.53
N GLU A 103 -23.82 1.20 -14.73
CA GLU A 103 -23.46 -0.20 -14.94
C GLU A 103 -22.17 -0.58 -14.23
N ASN A 104 -21.14 0.26 -14.33
CA ASN A 104 -19.87 0.06 -13.64
C ASN A 104 -20.05 0.13 -12.11
N GLU A 105 -20.87 1.04 -11.63
CA GLU A 105 -21.16 1.15 -10.19
C GLU A 105 -21.86 -0.12 -9.67
N GLU A 106 -22.86 -0.62 -10.39
CA GLU A 106 -23.58 -1.85 -10.04
C GLU A 106 -22.64 -3.08 -10.05
N ASN A 107 -21.76 -3.18 -11.05
CA ASN A 107 -20.76 -4.25 -11.13
C ASN A 107 -19.76 -4.21 -9.96
N MET A 108 -19.30 -3.03 -9.57
CA MET A 108 -18.41 -2.87 -8.41
C MET A 108 -19.10 -3.26 -7.10
N HIS A 109 -20.38 -2.87 -6.91
CA HIS A 109 -21.16 -3.29 -5.75
C HIS A 109 -21.34 -4.81 -5.70
N HIS A 110 -21.60 -5.45 -6.84
CA HIS A 110 -21.73 -6.90 -6.93
C HIS A 110 -20.39 -7.59 -6.54
N PHE A 111 -19.27 -7.12 -7.08
CA PHE A 111 -17.96 -7.64 -6.73
C PHE A 111 -17.67 -7.53 -5.22
N LEU A 112 -17.92 -6.35 -4.63
CA LEU A 112 -17.71 -6.15 -3.20
C LEU A 112 -18.57 -7.05 -2.33
N ALA A 113 -19.81 -7.34 -2.74
CA ALA A 113 -20.70 -8.28 -2.04
C ALA A 113 -20.15 -9.72 -2.10
N GLN A 114 -19.61 -10.13 -3.24
CA GLN A 114 -18.97 -11.45 -3.39
C GLN A 114 -17.71 -11.58 -2.53
N GLU A 115 -16.84 -10.57 -2.54
CA GLU A 115 -15.63 -10.55 -1.73
C GLU A 115 -15.94 -10.58 -0.22
N ALA A 116 -16.98 -9.87 0.22
CA ALA A 116 -17.42 -9.90 1.61
C ALA A 116 -17.87 -11.29 2.06
N ALA A 117 -18.50 -12.06 1.18
CA ALA A 117 -18.92 -13.44 1.44
C ALA A 117 -17.74 -14.43 1.51
N ASN A 118 -16.63 -14.13 0.82
CA ASN A 118 -15.44 -14.98 0.72
C ASN A 118 -14.30 -14.56 1.67
N LYS A 119 -14.57 -13.67 2.63
CA LYS A 119 -13.55 -13.08 3.50
C LYS A 119 -12.79 -14.13 4.31
N THR A 120 -11.50 -14.27 4.02
CA THR A 120 -10.57 -15.11 4.78
C THR A 120 -10.15 -14.38 6.07
N PRO A 121 -9.94 -15.09 7.20
CA PRO A 121 -9.41 -14.47 8.42
C PRO A 121 -8.10 -13.74 8.15
N SER A 122 -7.95 -12.53 8.67
CA SER A 122 -6.69 -11.80 8.58
C SER A 122 -5.64 -12.44 9.48
N HIS A 123 -4.44 -12.67 8.94
CA HIS A 123 -3.30 -13.08 9.74
C HIS A 123 -2.73 -11.87 10.49
N THR A 124 -2.44 -12.05 11.76
CA THR A 124 -1.68 -11.07 12.54
C THR A 124 -0.20 -11.46 12.48
N TYR A 125 0.64 -10.52 12.12
CA TYR A 125 2.09 -10.72 12.05
C TYR A 125 2.76 -9.78 13.04
N ALA A 126 3.76 -10.27 13.78
CA ALA A 126 4.51 -9.50 14.74
C ALA A 126 5.87 -9.08 14.16
N LEU A 127 6.28 -7.84 14.40
CA LEU A 127 7.59 -7.31 13.99
C LEU A 127 8.74 -8.09 14.63
N GLU A 128 8.55 -8.48 15.88
CA GLU A 128 9.52 -9.21 16.69
C GLU A 128 9.91 -10.58 16.10
N GLU A 129 9.01 -11.20 15.34
CA GLU A 129 9.32 -12.46 14.62
C GLU A 129 10.41 -12.25 13.55
N PHE A 130 10.63 -11.02 13.13
CA PHE A 130 11.59 -10.62 12.11
C PHE A 130 12.71 -9.73 12.67
N GLY A 131 12.96 -9.82 14.01
CA GLY A 131 13.99 -9.05 14.68
C GLY A 131 13.76 -7.53 14.72
N LEU A 132 12.58 -7.05 14.30
CA LEU A 132 12.27 -5.64 14.21
C LEU A 132 11.54 -5.15 15.47
N LYS A 133 11.82 -3.89 15.85
CA LYS A 133 11.11 -3.17 16.90
C LYS A 133 10.20 -2.11 16.28
N GLU A 134 9.01 -1.94 16.84
CA GLU A 134 8.06 -0.93 16.38
C GLU A 134 8.69 0.47 16.28
N LYS A 135 9.54 0.84 17.26
CA LYS A 135 10.26 2.11 17.27
C LYS A 135 11.14 2.30 16.02
N GLN A 136 11.84 1.25 15.57
CA GLN A 136 12.70 1.32 14.38
C GLN A 136 11.85 1.58 13.12
N VAL A 137 10.71 0.89 12.99
CA VAL A 137 9.79 1.08 11.87
C VAL A 137 9.21 2.50 11.90
N ARG A 138 8.76 2.99 13.05
CA ARG A 138 8.24 4.36 13.19
C ARG A 138 9.28 5.42 12.83
N GLU A 139 10.52 5.26 13.28
CA GLU A 139 11.60 6.19 12.95
C GLU A 139 11.95 6.16 11.46
N ARG A 140 12.04 4.96 10.87
CA ARG A 140 12.38 4.78 9.44
C ARG A 140 11.36 5.42 8.50
N PHE A 141 10.07 5.39 8.88
CA PHE A 141 8.98 5.93 8.06
C PHE A 141 8.38 7.24 8.58
N LYS A 142 9.06 7.94 9.48
CA LYS A 142 8.54 9.13 10.17
C LYS A 142 8.05 10.21 9.20
N GLU A 143 8.82 10.53 8.16
CA GLU A 143 8.45 11.54 7.17
C GLU A 143 7.15 11.15 6.45
N TYR A 144 7.07 9.90 6.00
CA TYR A 144 5.89 9.35 5.33
C TYR A 144 4.64 9.37 6.23
N THR A 145 4.75 8.85 7.45
CA THR A 145 3.62 8.81 8.38
C THR A 145 3.16 10.19 8.80
N THR A 146 4.09 11.15 8.98
CA THR A 146 3.75 12.55 9.28
C THR A 146 3.05 13.21 8.09
N ARG A 147 3.53 12.96 6.87
CA ARG A 147 2.98 13.58 5.66
C ARG A 147 1.55 13.13 5.37
N PHE A 148 1.21 11.87 5.65
CA PHE A 148 -0.08 11.28 5.32
C PHE A 148 -0.94 10.97 6.55
N ASP A 149 -0.59 11.45 7.73
CA ASP A 149 -1.34 11.29 8.98
C ASP A 149 -1.70 9.81 9.28
N LEU A 150 -0.65 8.95 9.38
CA LEU A 150 -0.76 7.49 9.52
C LEU A 150 -0.38 6.98 10.92
#